data_66fb48f58aa4e126afec897d58ab6688
#
_entry.id   66fb48f58aa4e126afec897d58ab6688
#
_cell.length_a   1.000
_cell.length_b   1.000
_cell.length_c   1.000
_cell.angle_alpha   90.00
_cell.angle_beta   90.00
_cell.angle_gamma   90.00
#
_symmetry.space_group_name_H-M   'P 1'
#
loop_
_entity.id
_entity.type
_entity.pdbx_description
1 polymer ?
#
loop_
_entity_poly.entity_id
_entity_poly.type
_entity_poly.pdbx_seq_one_letter_code
_entity_poly.pdbx_strand_id
1 'polypeptide(L)'
;MNESISKSVDYLVIGAGVHGLSTALHLAKTTKDKKILIIDKDKNVGAGASGIACGVIRNNYFQPAMRELMAHSVGIWEKYQKQLHYYPVGYMQISFEGMHEDVRQIYNEQKNIGYESVFIEGEKESMDYMKNLFHDWQAKNITSILHEKKGGYADNMVSMMGLLKLAEDAGAEFMGSVEVKDFITSSDSEAMRGVKTSQGDIYAEQIIVAPGPWVKFFWDKLELPNIVKIKGKDGKLHEREMWHYWMLQEGTLDIDPKKQRTNDGKVPPVLHVDTDAPLMSDITGKTLIEGEPWGIYYKPHEYFNGIQGGFAPFPIEEKTEDVKIDPYGEKSDYFLVGDEFIDQWCSALAFCQKRFEGAHVKYRRVPSGGLGCFTTDSFPIFDKFRDNVYIIADANHGYKMIGVGELVASELTSGNKNRLLEPFRFSRYAEGKLHPLSNSPFPWS
;
A
#
# COMPACT_ATOMS: atom_id res chain seq x y z
N MET A 1 -33.94 13.55 19.59
CA MET A 1 -33.22 14.66 18.93
C MET A 1 -31.77 14.48 19.31
N ASN A 2 -30.94 13.98 18.41
CA ASN A 2 -29.49 13.92 18.65
C ASN A 2 -29.00 15.36 18.66
N GLU A 3 -28.39 15.79 19.75
CA GLU A 3 -27.69 17.08 19.79
C GLU A 3 -26.62 17.05 18.70
N SER A 4 -26.68 18.00 17.76
CA SER A 4 -25.66 18.13 16.72
C SER A 4 -24.33 18.51 17.39
N ILE A 5 -23.32 17.69 17.20
CA ILE A 5 -21.99 17.95 17.75
C ILE A 5 -21.41 19.15 17.00
N SER A 6 -21.09 20.22 17.72
CA SER A 6 -20.21 21.27 17.20
C SER A 6 -18.87 21.17 17.95
N LYS A 7 -17.83 20.66 17.29
CA LYS A 7 -16.49 20.55 17.86
C LYS A 7 -15.54 21.53 17.19
N SER A 8 -14.56 22.01 17.95
CA SER A 8 -13.43 22.78 17.42
C SER A 8 -12.13 22.14 17.85
N VAL A 9 -11.24 21.89 16.88
CA VAL A 9 -9.94 21.24 17.08
C VAL A 9 -8.84 21.99 16.32
N ASP A 10 -7.59 21.78 16.71
CA ASP A 10 -6.46 22.35 16.00
C ASP A 10 -6.15 21.55 14.72
N TYR A 11 -6.15 20.21 14.83
CA TYR A 11 -5.93 19.29 13.71
C TYR A 11 -7.08 18.30 13.57
N LEU A 12 -7.68 18.26 12.41
CA LEU A 12 -8.67 17.26 12.02
C LEU A 12 -8.04 16.31 11.01
N VAL A 13 -7.99 15.03 11.35
CA VAL A 13 -7.50 13.97 10.45
C VAL A 13 -8.69 13.15 9.97
N ILE A 14 -8.93 13.13 8.66
CA ILE A 14 -10.01 12.42 8.01
C ILE A 14 -9.46 11.11 7.43
N GLY A 15 -9.96 9.98 7.95
CA GLY A 15 -9.51 8.63 7.61
C GLY A 15 -8.64 8.02 8.69
N ALA A 16 -9.06 6.86 9.20
CA ALA A 16 -8.37 6.09 10.24
C ALA A 16 -7.66 4.85 9.66
N GLY A 17 -7.09 5.00 8.47
CA GLY A 17 -6.11 4.08 7.89
C GLY A 17 -4.69 4.40 8.35
N VAL A 18 -3.70 3.71 7.78
CA VAL A 18 -2.28 3.84 8.17
C VAL A 18 -1.78 5.28 8.12
N HIS A 19 -2.12 6.03 7.07
CA HIS A 19 -1.66 7.42 6.90
C HIS A 19 -2.27 8.38 7.93
N GLY A 20 -3.60 8.30 8.14
CA GLY A 20 -4.26 9.17 9.10
C GLY A 20 -3.82 8.90 10.53
N LEU A 21 -3.80 7.62 10.92
CA LEU A 21 -3.36 7.22 12.26
C LEU A 21 -1.89 7.58 12.53
N SER A 22 -1.00 7.35 11.54
CA SER A 22 0.41 7.73 11.68
C SER A 22 0.60 9.24 11.75
N THR A 23 -0.14 10.01 10.95
CA THR A 23 -0.07 11.48 11.00
C THR A 23 -0.54 12.00 12.37
N ALA A 24 -1.67 11.49 12.86
CA ALA A 24 -2.20 11.87 14.17
C ALA A 24 -1.23 11.52 15.31
N LEU A 25 -0.62 10.33 15.28
CA LEU A 25 0.40 9.92 16.24
C LEU A 25 1.56 10.93 16.31
N HIS A 26 2.08 11.32 15.14
CA HIS A 26 3.26 12.17 15.09
C HIS A 26 2.92 13.64 15.38
N LEU A 27 1.72 14.11 15.00
CA LEU A 27 1.18 15.40 15.45
C LEU A 27 1.06 15.45 16.98
N ALA A 28 0.42 14.45 17.60
CA ALA A 28 0.24 14.39 19.06
C ALA A 28 1.56 14.34 19.83
N LYS A 29 2.58 13.68 19.27
CA LYS A 29 3.92 13.67 19.86
C LYS A 29 4.64 15.01 19.77
N THR A 30 4.38 15.77 18.73
CA THR A 30 5.10 17.04 18.45
C THR A 30 4.38 18.24 19.04
N THR A 31 3.05 18.20 19.21
CA THR A 31 2.20 19.34 19.59
C THR A 31 1.33 19.01 20.80
N LYS A 32 1.95 18.88 21.98
CA LYS A 32 1.29 18.41 23.22
C LYS A 32 0.06 19.21 23.67
N ASP A 33 -0.01 20.49 23.33
CA ASP A 33 -1.10 21.38 23.77
C ASP A 33 -2.20 21.54 22.70
N LYS A 34 -2.10 20.81 21.58
CA LYS A 34 -3.03 20.89 20.47
C LYS A 34 -4.06 19.76 20.51
N LYS A 35 -5.31 20.08 20.17
CA LYS A 35 -6.39 19.11 20.04
C LYS A 35 -6.34 18.43 18.66
N ILE A 36 -6.11 17.13 18.63
CA ILE A 36 -6.04 16.32 17.43
C ILE A 36 -7.20 15.35 17.44
N LEU A 37 -8.06 15.43 16.42
CA LEU A 37 -9.20 14.55 16.25
C LEU A 37 -9.07 13.76 14.95
N ILE A 38 -9.16 12.43 15.07
CA ILE A 38 -9.25 11.50 13.95
C ILE A 38 -10.71 11.13 13.78
N ILE A 39 -11.24 11.23 12.55
CA ILE A 39 -12.58 10.76 12.22
C ILE A 39 -12.55 9.74 11.08
N ASP A 40 -13.46 8.78 11.14
CA ASP A 40 -13.67 7.82 10.06
C ASP A 40 -15.17 7.53 9.90
N LYS A 41 -15.62 7.27 8.67
CA LYS A 41 -16.99 6.88 8.39
C LYS A 41 -17.35 5.52 8.96
N ASP A 42 -16.37 4.62 9.07
CA ASP A 42 -16.54 3.34 9.76
C ASP A 42 -16.39 3.49 11.27
N LYS A 43 -16.97 2.54 12.01
CA LYS A 43 -16.85 2.47 13.46
C LYS A 43 -15.41 2.12 13.90
N ASN A 44 -14.74 1.31 13.11
CA ASN A 44 -13.44 0.73 13.43
C ASN A 44 -12.33 1.35 12.57
N VAL A 45 -11.12 1.42 13.12
CA VAL A 45 -9.95 1.82 12.35
C VAL A 45 -9.57 0.76 11.32
N GLY A 46 -8.91 1.16 10.25
CA GLY A 46 -8.43 0.24 9.22
C GLY A 46 -9.53 -0.40 8.37
N ALA A 47 -10.75 0.10 8.40
CA ALA A 47 -11.89 -0.49 7.66
C ALA A 47 -11.75 -0.44 6.12
N GLY A 48 -10.87 0.41 5.61
CA GLY A 48 -10.51 0.48 4.19
C GLY A 48 -9.36 -0.46 3.83
N ALA A 49 -8.58 -0.07 2.83
CA ALA A 49 -7.46 -0.86 2.28
C ALA A 49 -6.42 -1.30 3.32
N SER A 50 -6.19 -0.49 4.37
CA SER A 50 -5.21 -0.82 5.40
C SER A 50 -5.53 -2.09 6.19
N GLY A 51 -6.81 -2.41 6.40
CA GLY A 51 -7.22 -3.60 7.17
C GLY A 51 -7.31 -4.88 6.37
N ILE A 52 -7.32 -4.81 5.05
CA ILE A 52 -7.45 -5.97 4.16
C ILE A 52 -6.22 -6.22 3.29
N ALA A 53 -5.25 -5.29 3.27
CA ALA A 53 -3.99 -5.46 2.56
C ALA A 53 -3.20 -6.66 3.10
N CYS A 54 -2.35 -7.28 2.26
CA CYS A 54 -1.48 -8.38 2.66
C CYS A 54 -0.43 -7.99 3.71
N GLY A 55 -0.29 -6.71 3.98
CA GLY A 55 0.59 -6.18 5.02
C GLY A 55 2.08 -6.31 4.71
N VAL A 56 2.45 -6.43 3.45
CA VAL A 56 3.86 -6.52 3.01
C VAL A 56 4.56 -5.18 3.16
N ILE A 57 5.77 -5.21 3.72
CA ILE A 57 6.63 -4.04 3.96
C ILE A 57 7.98 -4.31 3.27
N ARG A 58 8.34 -3.46 2.31
CA ARG A 58 9.53 -3.62 1.46
C ARG A 58 10.14 -2.29 1.04
N ASN A 59 11.37 -2.31 0.59
CA ASN A 59 12.06 -1.19 -0.05
C ASN A 59 12.23 -1.37 -1.56
N ASN A 60 11.95 -2.55 -2.09
CA ASN A 60 12.10 -2.90 -3.50
C ASN A 60 11.16 -2.06 -4.39
N TYR A 61 11.68 -0.93 -4.86
CA TYR A 61 11.07 -0.03 -5.84
C TYR A 61 12.15 0.46 -6.81
N PHE A 62 11.82 0.50 -8.09
CA PHE A 62 12.72 1.02 -9.11
C PHE A 62 12.97 2.53 -8.96
N GLN A 63 11.98 3.25 -8.44
CA GLN A 63 12.02 4.70 -8.29
C GLN A 63 12.85 5.12 -7.06
N PRO A 64 13.92 5.92 -7.22
CA PRO A 64 14.79 6.35 -6.11
C PRO A 64 14.03 7.04 -4.98
N ALA A 65 13.10 7.93 -5.32
CA ALA A 65 12.29 8.64 -4.34
C ALA A 65 11.43 7.69 -3.49
N MET A 66 10.85 6.66 -4.11
CA MET A 66 10.10 5.62 -3.39
C MET A 66 11.00 4.84 -2.43
N ARG A 67 12.20 4.45 -2.87
CA ARG A 67 13.15 3.72 -2.00
C ARG A 67 13.56 4.52 -0.78
N GLU A 68 13.90 5.82 -0.95
CA GLU A 68 14.26 6.68 0.19
C GLU A 68 13.08 6.80 1.18
N LEU A 69 11.89 7.04 0.68
CA LEU A 69 10.68 7.13 1.49
C LEU A 69 10.34 5.80 2.18
N MET A 70 10.53 4.68 1.49
CA MET A 70 10.32 3.35 2.05
C MET A 70 11.39 2.97 3.08
N ALA A 71 12.66 3.35 2.89
CA ALA A 71 13.70 3.13 3.89
C ALA A 71 13.36 3.87 5.21
N HIS A 72 12.85 5.11 5.13
CA HIS A 72 12.32 5.84 6.28
C HIS A 72 11.13 5.11 6.92
N SER A 73 10.17 4.65 6.10
CA SER A 73 8.98 3.94 6.60
C SER A 73 9.32 2.62 7.29
N VAL A 74 10.26 1.84 6.76
CA VAL A 74 10.74 0.60 7.41
C VAL A 74 11.33 0.92 8.78
N GLY A 75 12.07 2.03 8.93
CA GLY A 75 12.56 2.49 10.24
C GLY A 75 11.44 2.77 11.25
N ILE A 76 10.29 3.29 10.81
CA ILE A 76 9.13 3.49 11.69
C ILE A 76 8.49 2.16 12.08
N TRP A 77 8.36 1.19 11.14
CA TRP A 77 7.90 -0.15 11.44
C TRP A 77 8.80 -0.85 12.45
N GLU A 78 10.12 -0.77 12.29
CA GLU A 78 11.11 -1.32 13.24
C GLU A 78 11.01 -0.67 14.63
N LYS A 79 10.85 0.67 14.67
CA LYS A 79 10.72 1.45 15.92
C LYS A 79 9.53 1.02 16.77
N TYR A 80 8.41 0.69 16.14
CA TYR A 80 7.16 0.28 16.81
C TYR A 80 6.83 -1.20 16.60
N GLN A 81 7.83 -2.03 16.34
CA GLN A 81 7.69 -3.43 15.95
C GLN A 81 6.67 -4.21 16.79
N LYS A 82 6.77 -4.11 18.11
CA LYS A 82 5.89 -4.86 19.03
C LYS A 82 4.45 -4.35 18.99
N GLN A 83 4.26 -3.04 19.01
CA GLN A 83 2.95 -2.40 19.03
C GLN A 83 2.21 -2.62 17.71
N LEU A 84 2.95 -2.70 16.62
CA LEU A 84 2.40 -2.85 15.27
C LEU A 84 2.38 -4.29 14.77
N HIS A 85 2.74 -5.27 15.61
CA HIS A 85 2.85 -6.68 15.20
C HIS A 85 3.59 -6.83 13.87
N TYR A 86 4.74 -6.17 13.78
CA TYR A 86 5.61 -6.22 12.61
C TYR A 86 6.64 -7.33 12.73
N TYR A 87 6.75 -8.12 11.67
CA TYR A 87 7.69 -9.23 11.54
C TYR A 87 8.81 -8.85 10.57
N PRO A 88 10.00 -8.47 11.06
CA PRO A 88 11.15 -8.05 10.25
C PRO A 88 11.87 -9.28 9.66
N VAL A 89 11.19 -10.03 8.83
CA VAL A 89 11.70 -11.30 8.25
C VAL A 89 12.42 -11.10 6.92
N GLY A 90 12.41 -9.87 6.40
CA GLY A 90 12.94 -9.54 5.10
C GLY A 90 11.92 -9.73 3.97
N TYR A 91 12.36 -9.35 2.77
CA TYR A 91 11.59 -9.45 1.53
C TYR A 91 12.50 -9.93 0.40
N MET A 92 11.98 -10.76 -0.49
CA MET A 92 12.72 -11.25 -1.66
C MET A 92 11.97 -10.91 -2.93
N GLN A 93 12.65 -10.21 -3.85
CA GLN A 93 12.27 -10.11 -5.24
C GLN A 93 13.03 -11.19 -6.02
N ILE A 94 12.31 -12.09 -6.65
CA ILE A 94 12.82 -13.24 -7.39
C ILE A 94 12.35 -13.05 -8.84
N SER A 95 13.27 -12.85 -9.77
CA SER A 95 12.93 -12.27 -11.07
C SER A 95 13.55 -12.99 -12.25
N PHE A 96 12.85 -12.92 -13.38
CA PHE A 96 13.33 -13.38 -14.68
C PHE A 96 14.25 -12.36 -15.36
N GLU A 97 14.84 -12.73 -16.50
CA GLU A 97 15.86 -11.95 -17.20
C GLU A 97 15.39 -10.53 -17.58
N GLY A 98 14.13 -10.38 -17.98
CA GLY A 98 13.61 -9.06 -18.38
C GLY A 98 13.64 -8.01 -17.28
N MET A 99 13.73 -8.40 -16.01
CA MET A 99 13.81 -7.50 -14.85
C MET A 99 15.22 -7.38 -14.26
N HIS A 100 16.19 -8.14 -14.78
CA HIS A 100 17.50 -8.31 -14.17
C HIS A 100 18.23 -6.98 -13.92
N GLU A 101 18.30 -6.10 -14.92
CA GLU A 101 19.01 -4.82 -14.83
C GLU A 101 18.33 -3.86 -13.84
N ASP A 102 16.99 -3.83 -13.81
CA ASP A 102 16.23 -3.01 -12.86
C ASP A 102 16.50 -3.47 -11.42
N VAL A 103 16.48 -4.78 -11.17
CA VAL A 103 16.73 -5.35 -9.84
C VAL A 103 18.18 -5.11 -9.40
N ARG A 104 19.14 -5.20 -10.33
CA ARG A 104 20.54 -4.85 -10.08
C ARG A 104 20.70 -3.37 -9.72
N GLN A 105 20.00 -2.48 -10.44
CA GLN A 105 20.00 -1.06 -10.13
C GLN A 105 19.43 -0.80 -8.73
N ILE A 106 18.29 -1.41 -8.40
CA ILE A 106 17.69 -1.31 -7.06
C ILE A 106 18.70 -1.72 -5.98
N TYR A 107 19.37 -2.87 -6.15
CA TYR A 107 20.40 -3.34 -5.22
C TYR A 107 21.52 -2.32 -5.02
N ASN A 108 22.07 -1.79 -6.12
CA ASN A 108 23.16 -0.81 -6.06
C ASN A 108 22.74 0.46 -5.31
N GLU A 109 21.51 0.93 -5.54
CA GLU A 109 20.99 2.12 -4.88
C GLU A 109 20.60 1.87 -3.43
N GLN A 110 20.08 0.67 -3.09
CA GLN A 110 19.88 0.26 -1.70
C GLN A 110 21.19 0.28 -0.93
N LYS A 111 22.26 -0.23 -1.53
CA LYS A 111 23.60 -0.18 -0.94
C LYS A 111 24.08 1.26 -0.69
N ASN A 112 23.82 2.18 -1.63
CA ASN A 112 24.20 3.58 -1.50
C ASN A 112 23.48 4.31 -0.36
N ILE A 113 22.24 3.94 -0.07
CA ILE A 113 21.46 4.49 1.07
C ILE A 113 21.64 3.70 2.36
N GLY A 114 22.52 2.69 2.39
CA GLY A 114 22.76 1.84 3.56
C GLY A 114 21.62 0.90 3.90
N TYR A 115 20.75 0.56 2.94
CA TYR A 115 19.70 -0.43 3.13
C TYR A 115 20.25 -1.84 2.83
N GLU A 116 20.24 -2.69 3.85
CA GLU A 116 20.89 -4.00 3.79
C GLU A 116 20.14 -4.98 2.88
N SER A 117 20.81 -5.44 1.82
CA SER A 117 20.30 -6.43 0.88
C SER A 117 21.44 -7.27 0.27
N VAL A 118 21.05 -8.38 -0.35
CA VAL A 118 21.94 -9.29 -1.09
C VAL A 118 21.37 -9.48 -2.49
N PHE A 119 22.21 -9.39 -3.51
CA PHE A 119 21.84 -9.66 -4.88
C PHE A 119 22.52 -10.93 -5.37
N ILE A 120 21.71 -11.87 -5.88
CA ILE A 120 22.15 -13.13 -6.49
C ILE A 120 21.86 -13.01 -7.98
N GLU A 121 22.82 -13.39 -8.78
CA GLU A 121 22.83 -13.24 -10.23
C GLU A 121 23.15 -14.58 -10.90
N GLY A 122 22.37 -14.96 -11.89
CA GLY A 122 22.48 -16.22 -12.62
C GLY A 122 21.39 -17.23 -12.26
N GLU A 123 20.95 -18.00 -13.26
CA GLU A 123 19.87 -18.98 -13.09
C GLU A 123 20.25 -20.08 -12.10
N LYS A 124 21.46 -20.63 -12.25
CA LYS A 124 21.98 -21.67 -11.38
C LYS A 124 22.15 -21.17 -9.94
N GLU A 125 22.76 -20.01 -9.77
CA GLU A 125 23.03 -19.37 -8.50
C GLU A 125 21.72 -19.04 -7.77
N SER A 126 20.71 -18.54 -8.50
CA SER A 126 19.38 -18.28 -7.99
C SER A 126 18.69 -19.56 -7.53
N MET A 127 18.75 -20.63 -8.34
CA MET A 127 18.20 -21.92 -7.97
C MET A 127 18.87 -22.49 -6.73
N ASP A 128 20.21 -22.45 -6.66
CA ASP A 128 20.99 -22.95 -5.52
C ASP A 128 20.67 -22.16 -4.25
N TYR A 129 20.55 -20.82 -4.36
CA TYR A 129 20.18 -19.94 -3.25
C TYR A 129 18.80 -20.27 -2.70
N MET A 130 17.80 -20.43 -3.58
CA MET A 130 16.44 -20.75 -3.16
C MET A 130 16.34 -22.16 -2.60
N LYS A 131 17.04 -23.16 -3.13
CA LYS A 131 17.08 -24.52 -2.57
C LYS A 131 17.78 -24.59 -1.21
N ASN A 132 18.73 -23.72 -0.94
CA ASN A 132 19.29 -23.59 0.41
C ASN A 132 18.27 -23.06 1.42
N LEU A 133 17.29 -22.25 0.98
CA LEU A 133 16.20 -21.78 1.82
C LEU A 133 15.03 -22.77 1.88
N PHE A 134 14.71 -23.42 0.75
CA PHE A 134 13.56 -24.30 0.59
C PHE A 134 13.93 -25.50 -0.28
N HIS A 135 14.06 -26.68 0.30
CA HIS A 135 14.43 -27.91 -0.44
C HIS A 135 13.52 -28.20 -1.64
N ASP A 136 12.26 -27.83 -1.53
CA ASP A 136 11.19 -28.05 -2.50
C ASP A 136 10.97 -26.92 -3.50
N TRP A 137 11.91 -25.96 -3.57
CA TRP A 137 11.87 -24.89 -4.57
C TRP A 137 12.02 -25.44 -5.99
N GLN A 138 11.14 -25.01 -6.92
CA GLN A 138 11.11 -25.54 -8.27
C GLN A 138 10.76 -24.49 -9.37
N ALA A 139 10.66 -23.20 -9.03
CA ALA A 139 10.40 -22.16 -10.00
C ALA A 139 11.48 -22.12 -11.09
N LYS A 140 11.07 -21.82 -12.31
CA LYS A 140 11.92 -21.78 -13.51
C LYS A 140 12.03 -20.36 -14.06
N ASN A 141 12.99 -20.15 -14.98
CA ASN A 141 13.27 -18.88 -15.64
C ASN A 141 13.57 -17.74 -14.63
N ILE A 142 14.23 -18.06 -13.53
CA ILE A 142 14.67 -17.07 -12.53
C ILE A 142 16.16 -16.84 -12.72
N THR A 143 16.53 -15.60 -13.00
CA THR A 143 17.91 -15.21 -13.27
C THR A 143 18.48 -14.23 -12.25
N SER A 144 17.63 -13.69 -11.35
CA SER A 144 18.11 -12.80 -10.30
C SER A 144 17.23 -12.86 -9.04
N ILE A 145 17.87 -12.60 -7.90
CA ILE A 145 17.19 -12.48 -6.60
C ILE A 145 17.75 -11.28 -5.86
N LEU A 146 16.89 -10.38 -5.46
CA LEU A 146 17.18 -9.34 -4.47
C LEU A 146 16.58 -9.74 -3.13
N HIS A 147 17.42 -10.04 -2.15
CA HIS A 147 17.00 -10.39 -0.81
C HIS A 147 17.26 -9.25 0.16
N GLU A 148 16.26 -8.44 0.45
CA GLU A 148 16.28 -7.42 1.49
C GLU A 148 16.33 -8.07 2.87
N LYS A 149 17.26 -7.65 3.72
CA LYS A 149 17.39 -8.15 5.09
C LYS A 149 16.49 -7.39 6.06
N LYS A 150 15.99 -6.25 5.64
CA LYS A 150 14.98 -5.44 6.29
C LYS A 150 13.65 -5.58 5.57
N GLY A 151 12.58 -5.03 6.15
CA GLY A 151 11.24 -5.25 5.64
C GLY A 151 10.64 -6.55 6.16
N GLY A 152 9.56 -7.01 5.56
CA GLY A 152 8.80 -8.17 5.99
C GLY A 152 7.31 -7.95 5.88
N TYR A 153 6.56 -8.20 6.96
CA TYR A 153 5.11 -7.99 6.97
C TYR A 153 4.60 -7.62 8.36
N ALA A 154 3.37 -7.13 8.43
CA ALA A 154 2.68 -6.90 9.68
C ALA A 154 1.25 -7.49 9.64
N ASP A 155 0.70 -7.75 10.82
CA ASP A 155 -0.70 -8.13 10.99
C ASP A 155 -1.57 -6.89 10.84
N ASN A 156 -2.18 -6.72 9.68
CA ASN A 156 -2.80 -5.48 9.24
C ASN A 156 -3.80 -4.85 10.21
N MET A 157 -4.86 -5.56 10.63
CA MET A 157 -5.83 -5.02 11.59
C MET A 157 -5.22 -4.79 12.97
N VAL A 158 -4.36 -5.71 13.42
CA VAL A 158 -3.70 -5.57 14.73
C VAL A 158 -2.76 -4.38 14.73
N SER A 159 -2.06 -4.14 13.63
CA SER A 159 -1.20 -2.94 13.52
C SER A 159 -2.00 -1.65 13.45
N MET A 160 -3.18 -1.63 12.82
CA MET A 160 -4.04 -0.43 12.86
C MET A 160 -4.55 -0.12 14.27
N MET A 161 -4.98 -1.15 15.02
CA MET A 161 -5.34 -0.98 16.43
C MET A 161 -4.15 -0.53 17.29
N GLY A 162 -2.97 -1.10 17.07
CA GLY A 162 -1.73 -0.70 17.74
C GLY A 162 -1.34 0.75 17.45
N LEU A 163 -1.50 1.17 16.20
CA LEU A 163 -1.22 2.54 15.76
C LEU A 163 -2.22 3.54 16.37
N LEU A 164 -3.52 3.19 16.42
CA LEU A 164 -4.52 3.98 17.14
C LEU A 164 -4.14 4.13 18.62
N LYS A 165 -3.83 3.02 19.29
CA LYS A 165 -3.43 3.05 20.70
C LYS A 165 -2.23 3.97 20.93
N LEU A 166 -1.22 3.93 20.06
CA LEU A 166 -0.07 4.84 20.14
C LEU A 166 -0.48 6.31 19.95
N ALA A 167 -1.42 6.59 19.06
CA ALA A 167 -1.92 7.95 18.82
C ALA A 167 -2.72 8.48 20.02
N GLU A 168 -3.61 7.66 20.59
CA GLU A 168 -4.40 8.00 21.79
C GLU A 168 -3.51 8.20 23.02
N ASP A 169 -2.52 7.33 23.24
CA ASP A 169 -1.55 7.47 24.32
C ASP A 169 -0.70 8.76 24.19
N ALA A 170 -0.56 9.27 22.97
CA ALA A 170 0.09 10.55 22.70
C ALA A 170 -0.85 11.77 22.83
N GLY A 171 -2.17 11.57 22.97
CA GLY A 171 -3.17 12.60 23.19
C GLY A 171 -4.11 12.89 22.02
N ALA A 172 -4.11 12.08 20.93
CA ALA A 172 -5.10 12.18 19.87
C ALA A 172 -6.44 11.53 20.30
N GLU A 173 -7.57 12.07 19.82
CA GLU A 173 -8.90 11.48 19.98
C GLU A 173 -9.32 10.78 18.69
N PHE A 174 -10.08 9.67 18.79
CA PHE A 174 -10.70 9.00 17.67
C PHE A 174 -12.23 8.98 17.78
N MET A 175 -12.91 9.30 16.66
CA MET A 175 -14.35 9.17 16.52
C MET A 175 -14.68 8.38 15.25
N GLY A 176 -15.14 7.15 15.41
CA GLY A 176 -15.70 6.34 14.33
C GLY A 176 -17.17 6.65 14.04
N SER A 177 -17.68 6.14 12.92
CA SER A 177 -19.05 6.38 12.42
C SER A 177 -19.34 7.86 12.14
N VAL A 178 -18.32 8.65 11.78
CA VAL A 178 -18.41 10.06 11.45
C VAL A 178 -18.06 10.23 9.95
N GLU A 179 -19.08 10.32 9.14
CA GLU A 179 -18.91 10.49 7.68
C GLU A 179 -18.87 11.96 7.31
N VAL A 180 -17.82 12.37 6.62
CA VAL A 180 -17.70 13.73 6.04
C VAL A 180 -18.63 13.81 4.83
N LYS A 181 -19.46 14.85 4.81
CA LYS A 181 -20.40 15.14 3.71
C LYS A 181 -19.92 16.27 2.81
N ASP A 182 -19.26 17.27 3.41
CA ASP A 182 -18.80 18.45 2.70
C ASP A 182 -17.75 19.22 3.52
N PHE A 183 -17.05 20.15 2.88
CA PHE A 183 -16.23 21.14 3.56
C PHE A 183 -17.06 22.39 3.94
N ILE A 184 -16.67 23.03 5.03
CA ILE A 184 -17.18 24.33 5.43
C ILE A 184 -16.21 25.40 4.91
N THR A 185 -16.62 26.13 3.89
CA THR A 185 -15.79 27.16 3.25
C THR A 185 -15.69 28.42 4.11
N SER A 186 -14.62 29.18 3.93
CA SER A 186 -14.50 30.55 4.39
C SER A 186 -15.01 31.51 3.31
N SER A 187 -15.67 32.60 3.70
CA SER A 187 -16.04 33.68 2.74
C SER A 187 -14.84 34.53 2.35
N ASP A 188 -13.78 34.52 3.12
CA ASP A 188 -12.73 35.55 3.09
C ASP A 188 -11.35 34.98 2.71
N SER A 189 -11.23 33.66 2.51
CA SER A 189 -9.96 33.01 2.17
C SER A 189 -10.19 31.66 1.48
N GLU A 190 -9.13 31.11 0.88
CA GLU A 190 -9.13 29.73 0.35
C GLU A 190 -9.05 28.65 1.46
N ALA A 191 -8.94 29.05 2.72
CA ALA A 191 -8.93 28.13 3.84
C ALA A 191 -10.33 27.54 4.09
N MET A 192 -10.36 26.25 4.47
CA MET A 192 -11.57 25.59 4.92
C MET A 192 -11.73 25.78 6.43
N ARG A 193 -12.93 26.18 6.89
CA ARG A 193 -13.21 26.37 8.32
C ARG A 193 -13.40 25.04 9.06
N GLY A 194 -13.69 23.96 8.34
CA GLY A 194 -14.00 22.66 8.91
C GLY A 194 -14.72 21.76 7.92
N VAL A 195 -15.44 20.78 8.45
CA VAL A 195 -16.22 19.82 7.67
C VAL A 195 -17.63 19.66 8.24
N LYS A 196 -18.60 19.44 7.34
CA LYS A 196 -19.95 18.96 7.68
C LYS A 196 -19.92 17.46 7.75
N THR A 197 -20.41 16.88 8.83
CA THR A 197 -20.42 15.43 9.00
C THR A 197 -21.83 14.88 9.25
N SER A 198 -21.94 13.55 9.23
CA SER A 198 -23.19 12.85 9.61
C SER A 198 -23.62 13.08 11.06
N GLN A 199 -22.72 13.62 11.91
CA GLN A 199 -22.97 13.86 13.34
C GLN A 199 -22.92 15.35 13.72
N GLY A 200 -22.81 16.27 12.75
CA GLY A 200 -22.70 17.72 12.96
C GLY A 200 -21.41 18.29 12.42
N ASP A 201 -21.20 19.58 12.65
CA ASP A 201 -20.08 20.32 12.11
C ASP A 201 -18.85 20.21 12.99
N ILE A 202 -17.67 20.02 12.35
CA ILE A 202 -16.36 20.01 13.02
C ILE A 202 -15.50 21.11 12.41
N TYR A 203 -15.10 22.07 13.24
CA TYR A 203 -14.23 23.17 12.85
C TYR A 203 -12.79 22.82 13.18
N ALA A 204 -11.85 23.19 12.29
CA ALA A 204 -10.44 22.87 12.45
C ALA A 204 -9.51 23.96 11.90
N GLU A 205 -8.35 24.17 12.56
CA GLU A 205 -7.30 25.04 12.04
C GLU A 205 -6.56 24.41 10.86
N GLN A 206 -6.31 23.10 10.93
CA GLN A 206 -5.66 22.30 9.90
C GLN A 206 -6.48 21.02 9.64
N ILE A 207 -6.64 20.66 8.38
CA ILE A 207 -7.38 19.48 7.94
C ILE A 207 -6.44 18.59 7.13
N ILE A 208 -6.30 17.34 7.56
CA ILE A 208 -5.52 16.31 6.87
C ILE A 208 -6.48 15.28 6.30
N VAL A 209 -6.48 15.13 4.98
CA VAL A 209 -7.34 14.21 4.25
C VAL A 209 -6.53 12.98 3.85
N ALA A 210 -6.75 11.86 4.54
CA ALA A 210 -6.07 10.58 4.31
C ALA A 210 -7.10 9.45 4.05
N PRO A 211 -7.95 9.59 3.01
CA PRO A 211 -9.19 8.84 2.86
C PRO A 211 -8.99 7.49 2.13
N GLY A 212 -7.77 7.13 1.76
CA GLY A 212 -7.49 5.94 0.96
C GLY A 212 -8.27 5.92 -0.35
N PRO A 213 -8.99 4.83 -0.69
CA PRO A 213 -9.71 4.71 -1.98
C PRO A 213 -10.78 5.77 -2.22
N TRP A 214 -11.27 6.44 -1.18
CA TRP A 214 -12.29 7.51 -1.30
C TRP A 214 -11.69 8.89 -1.63
N VAL A 215 -10.42 8.97 -2.02
CA VAL A 215 -9.74 10.25 -2.28
C VAL A 215 -10.45 11.08 -3.35
N LYS A 216 -11.04 10.46 -4.38
CA LYS A 216 -11.78 11.17 -5.43
C LYS A 216 -12.95 11.98 -4.88
N PHE A 217 -13.69 11.47 -3.88
CA PHE A 217 -14.76 12.21 -3.23
C PHE A 217 -14.26 13.55 -2.66
N PHE A 218 -13.16 13.54 -1.91
CA PHE A 218 -12.58 14.74 -1.33
C PHE A 218 -11.96 15.66 -2.38
N TRP A 219 -11.39 15.06 -3.42
CA TRP A 219 -10.85 15.78 -4.57
C TRP A 219 -11.92 16.62 -5.27
N ASP A 220 -13.08 16.02 -5.55
CA ASP A 220 -14.23 16.69 -6.15
C ASP A 220 -14.82 17.76 -5.23
N LYS A 221 -14.91 17.49 -3.91
CA LYS A 221 -15.40 18.46 -2.92
C LYS A 221 -14.49 19.68 -2.76
N LEU A 222 -13.24 19.56 -3.06
CA LEU A 222 -12.28 20.66 -3.11
C LEU A 222 -12.18 21.30 -4.50
N GLU A 223 -13.03 20.88 -5.44
CA GLU A 223 -13.06 21.39 -6.83
C GLU A 223 -11.68 21.30 -7.50
N LEU A 224 -10.95 20.21 -7.26
CA LEU A 224 -9.66 19.95 -7.87
C LEU A 224 -9.82 19.30 -9.25
N PRO A 225 -8.85 19.46 -10.18
CA PRO A 225 -9.02 19.02 -11.57
C PRO A 225 -9.03 17.50 -11.70
N ASN A 226 -10.09 16.94 -12.30
CA ASN A 226 -10.17 15.51 -12.65
C ASN A 226 -9.42 15.19 -13.95
N ILE A 227 -9.12 16.19 -14.77
CA ILE A 227 -8.22 16.10 -15.91
C ILE A 227 -6.98 16.92 -15.60
N VAL A 228 -5.82 16.29 -15.69
CA VAL A 228 -4.53 16.92 -15.42
C VAL A 228 -3.66 17.00 -16.66
N LYS A 229 -2.82 18.02 -16.73
CA LYS A 229 -1.86 18.19 -17.81
C LYS A 229 -0.51 17.64 -17.37
N ILE A 230 -0.06 16.59 -18.04
CA ILE A 230 1.21 15.93 -17.79
C ILE A 230 2.19 16.30 -18.88
N LYS A 231 3.37 16.79 -18.51
CA LYS A 231 4.45 17.04 -19.45
C LYS A 231 5.11 15.73 -19.85
N GLY A 232 4.91 15.31 -21.11
CA GLY A 232 5.49 14.12 -21.69
C GLY A 232 6.98 14.25 -22.01
N LYS A 233 7.59 13.14 -22.40
CA LYS A 233 9.00 13.09 -22.87
C LYS A 233 9.24 13.94 -24.14
N ASP A 234 8.19 14.16 -24.92
CA ASP A 234 8.18 15.04 -26.10
C ASP A 234 8.17 16.53 -25.76
N GLY A 235 8.15 16.89 -24.47
CA GLY A 235 8.08 18.25 -23.94
C GLY A 235 6.73 18.90 -24.03
N LYS A 236 5.70 18.22 -24.58
CA LYS A 236 4.33 18.72 -24.69
C LYS A 236 3.49 18.34 -23.47
N LEU A 237 2.43 19.12 -23.24
CA LEU A 237 1.43 18.81 -22.23
C LEU A 237 0.36 17.91 -22.84
N HIS A 238 0.11 16.78 -22.18
CA HIS A 238 -0.91 15.81 -22.52
C HIS A 238 -1.98 15.78 -21.43
N GLU A 239 -3.23 15.77 -21.80
CA GLU A 239 -4.34 15.62 -20.86
C GLU A 239 -4.49 14.14 -20.48
N ARG A 240 -4.70 13.89 -19.19
CA ARG A 240 -4.91 12.56 -18.60
C ARG A 240 -5.98 12.66 -17.51
N GLU A 241 -6.77 11.61 -17.35
CA GLU A 241 -7.61 11.46 -16.18
C GLU A 241 -6.75 11.36 -14.92
N MET A 242 -7.14 12.05 -13.86
CA MET A 242 -6.39 12.11 -12.60
C MET A 242 -6.41 10.77 -11.88
N TRP A 243 -7.56 10.10 -11.88
CA TRP A 243 -7.82 8.92 -11.07
C TRP A 243 -8.23 7.73 -11.93
N HIS A 244 -7.82 6.54 -11.50
CA HIS A 244 -8.31 5.25 -12.00
C HIS A 244 -8.32 4.23 -10.85
N TYR A 245 -9.18 3.23 -10.97
CA TYR A 245 -9.30 2.18 -9.96
C TYR A 245 -8.67 0.89 -10.44
N TRP A 246 -8.06 0.19 -9.48
CA TRP A 246 -7.54 -1.16 -9.66
C TRP A 246 -8.13 -2.07 -8.60
N MET A 247 -8.44 -3.31 -9.00
CA MET A 247 -8.81 -4.37 -8.09
C MET A 247 -7.55 -5.14 -7.69
N LEU A 248 -7.25 -5.13 -6.40
CA LEU A 248 -6.14 -5.89 -5.80
C LEU A 248 -6.69 -7.25 -5.36
N GLN A 249 -6.20 -8.33 -5.97
CA GLN A 249 -6.64 -9.69 -5.64
C GLN A 249 -5.65 -10.36 -4.71
N GLU A 250 -6.12 -10.79 -3.57
CA GLU A 250 -5.38 -11.54 -2.58
C GLU A 250 -6.15 -12.77 -2.13
N GLY A 251 -5.44 -13.78 -1.66
CA GLY A 251 -6.02 -15.03 -1.21
C GLY A 251 -5.33 -15.56 0.05
N THR A 252 -6.00 -16.49 0.70
CA THR A 252 -5.49 -17.20 1.88
C THR A 252 -5.70 -18.69 1.73
N LEU A 253 -4.65 -19.48 2.01
CA LEU A 253 -4.71 -20.92 2.13
C LEU A 253 -4.76 -21.34 3.59
N ASP A 254 -5.62 -22.30 3.91
CA ASP A 254 -5.70 -22.96 5.23
C ASP A 254 -4.59 -24.01 5.39
N ILE A 255 -3.36 -23.52 5.44
CA ILE A 255 -2.15 -24.32 5.61
C ILE A 255 -1.41 -23.78 6.82
N ASP A 256 -1.07 -24.66 7.78
CA ASP A 256 -0.28 -24.29 8.95
C ASP A 256 0.96 -23.48 8.51
N PRO A 257 1.12 -22.21 8.94
CA PRO A 257 2.24 -21.36 8.54
C PRO A 257 3.60 -21.96 8.91
N LYS A 258 3.66 -22.86 9.89
CA LYS A 258 4.89 -23.59 10.25
C LYS A 258 5.39 -24.49 9.13
N LYS A 259 4.51 -24.93 8.23
CA LYS A 259 4.90 -25.72 7.05
C LYS A 259 5.61 -24.90 5.98
N GLN A 260 5.56 -23.57 6.06
CA GLN A 260 6.27 -22.68 5.13
C GLN A 260 7.65 -22.24 5.65
N ARG A 261 8.10 -22.75 6.77
CA ARG A 261 9.43 -22.43 7.31
C ARG A 261 10.54 -22.81 6.33
N THR A 262 11.64 -22.07 6.44
CA THR A 262 12.88 -22.38 5.73
C THR A 262 13.46 -23.71 6.22
N ASN A 263 14.45 -24.25 5.50
CA ASN A 263 15.11 -25.53 5.83
C ASN A 263 15.71 -25.55 7.24
N ASP A 264 16.13 -24.39 7.75
CA ASP A 264 16.66 -24.20 9.12
C ASP A 264 15.57 -23.86 10.16
N GLY A 265 14.29 -23.95 9.78
CA GLY A 265 13.14 -23.76 10.67
C GLY A 265 12.76 -22.30 10.96
N LYS A 266 13.39 -21.33 10.33
CA LYS A 266 13.05 -19.91 10.51
C LYS A 266 11.77 -19.52 9.75
N VAL A 267 11.15 -18.43 10.17
CA VAL A 267 10.09 -17.76 9.40
C VAL A 267 10.73 -17.21 8.12
N PRO A 268 10.18 -17.52 6.94
CA PRO A 268 10.76 -17.05 5.69
C PRO A 268 10.55 -15.55 5.48
N PRO A 269 11.36 -14.90 4.64
CA PRO A 269 11.03 -13.58 4.10
C PRO A 269 9.73 -13.64 3.31
N VAL A 270 9.13 -12.50 3.05
CA VAL A 270 8.06 -12.39 2.04
C VAL A 270 8.68 -12.75 0.69
N LEU A 271 8.05 -13.67 -0.03
CA LEU A 271 8.48 -14.07 -1.37
C LEU A 271 7.63 -13.36 -2.42
N HIS A 272 8.27 -12.68 -3.35
CA HIS A 272 7.68 -12.10 -4.55
C HIS A 272 8.40 -12.71 -5.75
N VAL A 273 7.66 -13.35 -6.62
CA VAL A 273 8.19 -14.08 -7.78
C VAL A 273 7.58 -13.53 -9.04
N ASP A 274 8.41 -13.01 -9.93
CA ASP A 274 8.04 -12.60 -11.28
C ASP A 274 8.80 -13.49 -12.26
N THR A 275 8.10 -14.06 -13.24
CA THR A 275 8.67 -14.97 -14.24
C THR A 275 7.95 -14.83 -15.57
N ASP A 276 8.60 -15.22 -16.65
CA ASP A 276 8.05 -15.38 -18.00
C ASP A 276 7.86 -16.85 -18.40
N ALA A 277 8.05 -17.79 -17.46
CA ALA A 277 7.78 -19.20 -17.68
C ALA A 277 6.27 -19.43 -17.85
N PRO A 278 5.85 -20.38 -18.71
CA PRO A 278 4.44 -20.75 -18.81
C PRO A 278 3.87 -21.22 -17.46
N LEU A 279 2.66 -20.75 -17.13
CA LEU A 279 1.92 -21.18 -15.94
C LEU A 279 0.91 -22.26 -16.36
N MET A 280 1.06 -23.45 -15.80
CA MET A 280 0.13 -24.56 -15.99
C MET A 280 -0.81 -24.68 -14.80
N SER A 281 -2.09 -24.92 -15.03
CA SER A 281 -3.05 -25.18 -13.95
C SER A 281 -2.68 -26.45 -13.20
N ASP A 282 -2.50 -26.34 -11.90
CA ASP A 282 -2.31 -27.47 -10.98
C ASP A 282 -3.61 -28.29 -10.77
N ILE A 283 -4.75 -27.74 -11.19
CA ILE A 283 -6.07 -28.38 -11.09
C ILE A 283 -6.39 -29.16 -12.36
N THR A 284 -6.18 -28.56 -13.53
CA THR A 284 -6.66 -29.09 -14.82
C THR A 284 -5.54 -29.58 -15.74
N GLY A 285 -4.29 -29.21 -15.46
CA GLY A 285 -3.14 -29.44 -16.33
C GLY A 285 -3.13 -28.61 -17.62
N LYS A 286 -4.06 -27.67 -17.80
CA LYS A 286 -4.10 -26.76 -18.95
C LYS A 286 -3.19 -25.56 -18.75
N THR A 287 -2.73 -24.96 -19.85
CA THR A 287 -1.99 -23.71 -19.81
C THR A 287 -2.92 -22.59 -19.36
N LEU A 288 -2.51 -21.83 -18.34
CA LEU A 288 -3.21 -20.62 -17.85
C LEU A 288 -2.58 -19.37 -18.44
N ILE A 289 -1.25 -19.27 -18.46
CA ILE A 289 -0.51 -18.13 -19.00
C ILE A 289 0.64 -18.66 -19.86
N GLU A 290 0.81 -18.10 -21.05
CA GLU A 290 1.92 -18.41 -21.97
C GLU A 290 2.28 -17.18 -22.79
N GLY A 291 3.58 -16.92 -22.93
CA GLY A 291 4.11 -15.83 -23.77
C GLY A 291 4.07 -14.44 -23.14
N GLU A 292 3.66 -14.31 -21.89
CA GLU A 292 3.68 -13.06 -21.13
C GLU A 292 4.20 -13.29 -19.70
N PRO A 293 4.86 -12.28 -19.11
CA PRO A 293 5.27 -12.35 -17.71
C PRO A 293 4.08 -12.34 -16.74
N TRP A 294 4.27 -13.02 -15.63
CA TRP A 294 3.32 -13.01 -14.51
C TRP A 294 4.06 -13.02 -13.17
N GLY A 295 3.34 -12.67 -12.10
CA GLY A 295 3.95 -12.59 -10.78
C GLY A 295 2.99 -12.87 -9.64
N ILE A 296 3.56 -13.38 -8.55
CA ILE A 296 2.86 -13.60 -7.28
C ILE A 296 3.71 -13.14 -6.11
N TYR A 297 3.04 -12.85 -5.01
CA TYR A 297 3.70 -12.73 -3.71
C TYR A 297 2.97 -13.55 -2.66
N TYR A 298 3.72 -14.06 -1.67
CA TYR A 298 3.13 -14.84 -0.59
C TYR A 298 4.04 -14.87 0.64
N LYS A 299 3.41 -15.14 1.77
CA LYS A 299 4.05 -15.24 3.08
C LYS A 299 3.22 -16.07 4.04
N PRO A 300 3.81 -16.65 5.11
CA PRO A 300 3.03 -17.14 6.23
C PRO A 300 2.31 -15.99 6.93
N HIS A 301 1.15 -16.29 7.50
CA HIS A 301 0.41 -15.34 8.31
C HIS A 301 -0.05 -16.01 9.60
N GLU A 302 0.66 -15.79 10.67
CA GLU A 302 0.44 -16.46 11.97
C GLU A 302 -0.95 -16.10 12.55
N TYR A 303 -1.37 -14.84 12.45
CA TYR A 303 -2.67 -14.38 12.95
C TYR A 303 -3.85 -15.08 12.24
N PHE A 304 -3.79 -15.23 10.92
CA PHE A 304 -4.81 -15.97 10.16
C PHE A 304 -4.57 -17.49 10.16
N ASN A 305 -3.50 -17.96 10.76
CA ASN A 305 -3.06 -19.35 10.72
C ASN A 305 -3.10 -19.93 9.30
N GLY A 306 -2.41 -19.26 8.37
CA GLY A 306 -2.48 -19.58 6.95
C GLY A 306 -1.30 -19.07 6.13
N ILE A 307 -1.40 -19.25 4.83
CA ILE A 307 -0.54 -18.65 3.82
C ILE A 307 -1.35 -17.59 3.10
N GLN A 308 -0.85 -16.36 3.07
CA GLN A 308 -1.52 -15.24 2.41
C GLN A 308 -0.64 -14.68 1.30
N GLY A 309 -1.26 -14.24 0.24
CA GLY A 309 -0.58 -13.60 -0.88
C GLY A 309 -1.53 -13.13 -1.97
N GLY A 310 -0.97 -12.68 -3.07
CA GLY A 310 -1.73 -12.16 -4.20
C GLY A 310 -1.10 -12.50 -5.53
N PHE A 311 -1.89 -12.23 -6.57
CA PHE A 311 -1.50 -12.29 -7.96
C PHE A 311 -1.57 -10.88 -8.56
N ALA A 312 -1.25 -10.73 -9.86
CA ALA A 312 -1.34 -9.45 -10.54
C ALA A 312 -2.75 -8.84 -10.40
N PRO A 313 -2.86 -7.56 -10.02
CA PRO A 313 -4.15 -6.87 -9.98
C PRO A 313 -4.65 -6.54 -11.38
N PHE A 314 -5.94 -6.21 -11.49
CA PHE A 314 -6.53 -5.77 -12.76
C PHE A 314 -7.00 -4.34 -12.71
N PRO A 315 -6.88 -3.59 -13.84
CA PRO A 315 -7.56 -2.32 -13.99
C PRO A 315 -9.09 -2.56 -13.99
N ILE A 316 -9.82 -1.63 -13.38
CA ILE A 316 -11.26 -1.56 -13.54
C ILE A 316 -11.53 -0.71 -14.77
N GLU A 317 -12.24 -1.29 -15.76
CA GLU A 317 -12.48 -0.63 -17.04
C GLU A 317 -13.61 0.40 -17.01
N GLU A 318 -14.48 0.34 -15.98
CA GLU A 318 -15.52 1.33 -15.81
C GLU A 318 -14.92 2.73 -15.61
N LYS A 319 -15.64 3.75 -16.03
CA LYS A 319 -15.26 5.13 -15.77
C LYS A 319 -15.19 5.37 -14.26
N THR A 320 -14.23 6.18 -13.84
CA THR A 320 -13.96 6.44 -12.44
C THR A 320 -15.20 6.93 -11.64
N GLU A 321 -16.09 7.69 -12.29
CA GLU A 321 -17.34 8.15 -11.69
C GLU A 321 -18.40 7.05 -11.47
N ASP A 322 -18.29 5.94 -12.20
CA ASP A 322 -19.24 4.83 -12.15
C ASP A 322 -18.81 3.74 -11.16
N VAL A 323 -17.54 3.75 -10.72
CA VAL A 323 -17.01 2.76 -9.77
C VAL A 323 -17.63 2.94 -8.40
N LYS A 324 -18.33 1.93 -7.92
CA LYS A 324 -18.96 1.90 -6.60
C LYS A 324 -17.95 1.41 -5.55
N ILE A 325 -17.42 2.33 -4.76
CA ILE A 325 -16.50 1.98 -3.68
C ILE A 325 -17.25 1.41 -2.47
N ASP A 326 -18.44 1.89 -2.19
CA ASP A 326 -19.27 1.45 -1.08
C ASP A 326 -20.41 0.51 -1.56
N PRO A 327 -20.66 -0.60 -0.84
CA PRO A 327 -19.97 -1.06 0.37
C PRO A 327 -18.56 -1.56 0.07
N TYR A 328 -17.58 -1.23 0.92
CA TYR A 328 -16.21 -1.71 0.82
C TYR A 328 -16.06 -3.08 1.51
N GLY A 329 -15.18 -3.94 1.02
CA GLY A 329 -14.93 -5.26 1.59
C GLY A 329 -15.89 -6.35 1.10
N GLU A 330 -16.28 -7.28 1.96
CA GLU A 330 -17.02 -8.51 1.62
C GLU A 330 -18.35 -8.32 0.87
N LYS A 331 -18.96 -7.15 0.99
CA LYS A 331 -20.23 -6.82 0.36
C LYS A 331 -20.08 -6.13 -1.00
N SER A 332 -18.86 -5.89 -1.44
CA SER A 332 -18.57 -5.27 -2.73
C SER A 332 -18.45 -6.32 -3.83
N ASP A 333 -19.07 -6.07 -4.97
CA ASP A 333 -18.93 -6.93 -6.14
C ASP A 333 -17.48 -7.01 -6.65
N TYR A 334 -16.68 -5.97 -6.39
CA TYR A 334 -15.26 -5.92 -6.76
C TYR A 334 -14.33 -6.76 -5.88
N PHE A 335 -14.82 -7.31 -4.77
CA PHE A 335 -14.04 -8.19 -3.88
C PHE A 335 -14.29 -9.68 -4.12
N LEU A 336 -15.14 -10.02 -5.10
CA LEU A 336 -15.41 -11.40 -5.46
C LEU A 336 -14.23 -11.98 -6.24
N VAL A 337 -13.46 -12.79 -5.55
CA VAL A 337 -12.38 -13.57 -6.16
C VAL A 337 -12.99 -14.83 -6.76
N GLY A 338 -12.96 -14.93 -8.09
CA GLY A 338 -13.50 -16.07 -8.84
C GLY A 338 -12.59 -17.32 -8.82
N ASP A 339 -13.12 -18.43 -9.36
CA ASP A 339 -12.38 -19.69 -9.49
C ASP A 339 -11.12 -19.53 -10.38
N GLU A 340 -11.12 -18.57 -11.28
CA GLU A 340 -9.96 -18.24 -12.13
C GLU A 340 -8.77 -17.75 -11.29
N PHE A 341 -8.98 -16.82 -10.37
CA PHE A 341 -7.91 -16.36 -9.47
C PHE A 341 -7.40 -17.52 -8.60
N ILE A 342 -8.30 -18.37 -8.09
CA ILE A 342 -7.93 -19.51 -7.24
C ILE A 342 -7.02 -20.46 -8.03
N ASP A 343 -7.38 -20.78 -9.28
CA ASP A 343 -6.56 -21.64 -10.13
C ASP A 343 -5.21 -20.99 -10.43
N GLN A 344 -5.19 -19.73 -10.86
CA GLN A 344 -3.94 -19.00 -11.16
C GLN A 344 -3.02 -18.90 -9.95
N TRP A 345 -3.53 -18.41 -8.80
CA TRP A 345 -2.69 -18.19 -7.61
C TRP A 345 -2.19 -19.49 -6.99
N CYS A 346 -3.04 -20.52 -6.85
CA CYS A 346 -2.63 -21.82 -6.30
C CYS A 346 -1.66 -22.54 -7.23
N SER A 347 -1.88 -22.47 -8.56
CA SER A 347 -0.97 -23.04 -9.55
C SER A 347 0.38 -22.32 -9.54
N ALA A 348 0.39 -20.98 -9.36
CA ALA A 348 1.62 -20.21 -9.24
C ALA A 348 2.39 -20.54 -7.94
N LEU A 349 1.71 -20.79 -6.83
CA LEU A 349 2.32 -21.28 -5.61
C LEU A 349 2.95 -22.68 -5.82
N ALA A 350 2.23 -23.59 -6.47
CA ALA A 350 2.74 -24.92 -6.84
C ALA A 350 3.92 -24.82 -7.81
N PHE A 351 3.90 -23.92 -8.76
CA PHE A 351 5.04 -23.62 -9.64
C PHE A 351 6.29 -23.22 -8.85
N CYS A 352 6.13 -22.45 -7.79
CA CYS A 352 7.26 -22.02 -6.96
C CYS A 352 7.78 -23.11 -6.02
N GLN A 353 6.89 -23.79 -5.32
CA GLN A 353 7.26 -24.77 -4.29
C GLN A 353 6.36 -26.01 -4.33
N LYS A 354 6.98 -27.18 -4.38
CA LYS A 354 6.28 -28.47 -4.48
C LYS A 354 5.27 -28.70 -3.35
N ARG A 355 5.51 -28.16 -2.16
CA ARG A 355 4.59 -28.26 -1.01
C ARG A 355 3.20 -27.69 -1.24
N PHE A 356 3.03 -26.87 -2.26
CA PHE A 356 1.74 -26.28 -2.62
C PHE A 356 1.00 -26.99 -3.75
N GLU A 357 1.55 -28.09 -4.31
CA GLU A 357 0.82 -28.91 -5.27
C GLU A 357 -0.49 -29.42 -4.63
N GLY A 358 -1.61 -29.25 -5.33
CA GLY A 358 -2.95 -29.59 -4.85
C GLY A 358 -3.50 -28.65 -3.74
N ALA A 359 -2.82 -27.55 -3.43
CA ALA A 359 -3.20 -26.66 -2.33
C ALA A 359 -4.53 -25.93 -2.53
N HIS A 360 -5.06 -25.85 -3.76
CA HIS A 360 -6.33 -25.19 -4.08
C HIS A 360 -7.50 -25.69 -3.20
N VAL A 361 -7.51 -26.95 -2.78
CA VAL A 361 -8.54 -27.50 -1.87
C VAL A 361 -8.51 -26.87 -0.47
N LYS A 362 -7.45 -26.14 -0.14
CA LYS A 362 -7.26 -25.40 1.11
C LYS A 362 -7.56 -23.91 1.00
N TYR A 363 -8.00 -23.44 -0.16
CA TYR A 363 -8.32 -22.04 -0.37
C TYR A 363 -9.50 -21.60 0.51
N ARG A 364 -9.29 -20.52 1.24
CA ARG A 364 -10.37 -19.88 2.01
C ARG A 364 -11.14 -18.95 1.10
N ARG A 365 -12.43 -19.24 0.89
CA ARG A 365 -13.33 -18.38 0.11
C ARG A 365 -13.82 -17.19 0.94
N VAL A 366 -12.88 -16.39 1.43
CA VAL A 366 -13.16 -15.10 2.05
C VAL A 366 -12.67 -14.02 1.11
N PRO A 367 -13.44 -12.98 0.86
CA PRO A 367 -12.99 -11.85 0.08
C PRO A 367 -11.74 -11.25 0.71
N SER A 368 -10.72 -11.04 -0.11
CA SER A 368 -9.49 -10.37 0.30
C SER A 368 -8.91 -9.56 -0.87
N GLY A 369 -8.04 -8.60 -0.56
CA GLY A 369 -7.60 -7.61 -1.51
C GLY A 369 -8.37 -6.30 -1.34
N GLY A 370 -8.69 -5.60 -2.40
CA GLY A 370 -9.46 -4.36 -2.31
C GLY A 370 -9.36 -3.49 -3.54
N LEU A 371 -10.17 -2.43 -3.55
CA LEU A 371 -10.07 -1.37 -4.52
C LEU A 371 -8.98 -0.38 -4.11
N GLY A 372 -8.06 -0.10 -5.03
CA GLY A 372 -7.13 1.01 -4.93
C GLY A 372 -7.53 2.13 -5.90
N CYS A 373 -7.52 3.39 -5.43
CA CYS A 373 -7.67 4.56 -6.28
C CYS A 373 -6.29 5.13 -6.58
N PHE A 374 -5.88 5.02 -7.83
CA PHE A 374 -4.53 5.38 -8.28
C PHE A 374 -4.55 6.73 -8.98
N THR A 375 -3.45 7.45 -8.85
CA THR A 375 -3.15 8.63 -9.64
C THR A 375 -2.80 8.24 -11.08
N THR A 376 -2.77 9.22 -11.95
CA THR A 376 -2.47 9.04 -13.38
C THR A 376 -1.08 8.44 -13.67
N ASP A 377 -0.11 8.57 -12.76
CA ASP A 377 1.23 7.97 -12.86
C ASP A 377 1.43 6.81 -11.87
N SER A 378 0.38 6.38 -11.19
CA SER A 378 0.36 5.30 -10.18
C SER A 378 1.19 5.58 -8.92
N PHE A 379 1.71 6.79 -8.73
CA PHE A 379 2.45 7.19 -7.53
C PHE A 379 1.65 8.16 -6.66
N PRO A 380 1.87 8.14 -5.33
CA PRO A 380 1.10 8.95 -4.40
C PRO A 380 1.30 10.46 -4.60
N ILE A 381 0.35 11.24 -4.06
CA ILE A 381 0.45 12.68 -3.92
C ILE A 381 0.37 13.03 -2.44
N PHE A 382 1.36 13.79 -1.98
CA PHE A 382 1.43 14.35 -0.64
C PHE A 382 1.58 15.87 -0.78
N ASP A 383 0.47 16.59 -0.72
CA ASP A 383 0.51 18.04 -1.00
C ASP A 383 -0.57 18.83 -0.27
N LYS A 384 -0.35 20.13 -0.18
CA LYS A 384 -1.27 21.10 0.38
C LYS A 384 -2.08 21.76 -0.75
N PHE A 385 -3.40 21.58 -0.75
CA PHE A 385 -4.28 22.02 -1.83
C PHE A 385 -5.14 23.24 -1.48
N ARG A 386 -5.27 23.58 -0.20
CA ARG A 386 -5.84 24.82 0.31
C ARG A 386 -4.94 25.32 1.44
N ASP A 387 -5.11 26.54 1.89
CA ASP A 387 -4.27 27.15 2.93
C ASP A 387 -4.10 26.28 4.17
N ASN A 388 -5.09 25.46 4.49
CA ASN A 388 -5.08 24.59 5.66
C ASN A 388 -5.56 23.16 5.37
N VAL A 389 -5.58 22.72 4.09
CA VAL A 389 -5.96 21.34 3.74
C VAL A 389 -4.79 20.63 3.09
N TYR A 390 -4.32 19.58 3.74
CA TYR A 390 -3.29 18.67 3.25
C TYR A 390 -3.92 17.35 2.82
N ILE A 391 -3.61 16.87 1.61
CA ILE A 391 -4.09 15.59 1.10
C ILE A 391 -2.95 14.57 1.07
N ILE A 392 -3.22 13.40 1.61
CA ILE A 392 -2.39 12.20 1.48
C ILE A 392 -3.14 11.24 0.56
N ALA A 393 -2.88 11.33 -0.73
CA ALA A 393 -3.52 10.54 -1.76
C ALA A 393 -2.62 9.34 -2.12
N ASP A 394 -2.85 8.23 -1.46
CA ASP A 394 -2.16 6.98 -1.71
C ASP A 394 -3.08 5.81 -1.42
N ALA A 395 -3.36 5.01 -2.43
CA ALA A 395 -4.29 3.91 -2.34
C ALA A 395 -3.67 2.54 -2.63
N ASN A 396 -2.43 2.48 -3.12
CA ASN A 396 -1.73 1.23 -3.40
C ASN A 396 -0.56 0.96 -2.44
N HIS A 397 0.26 1.98 -2.20
CA HIS A 397 1.48 1.82 -1.41
C HIS A 397 1.23 2.05 0.09
N GLY A 398 0.04 2.53 0.45
CA GLY A 398 -0.32 3.14 1.72
C GLY A 398 0.11 2.36 2.95
N TYR A 399 -0.23 1.08 3.03
CA TYR A 399 0.03 0.30 4.23
C TYR A 399 1.52 0.31 4.64
N LYS A 400 2.42 0.13 3.68
CA LYS A 400 3.86 0.09 3.95
C LYS A 400 4.47 1.46 4.24
N MET A 401 3.83 2.54 3.78
CA MET A 401 4.33 3.93 3.85
C MET A 401 3.97 4.65 5.17
N ILE A 402 3.98 3.94 6.28
CA ILE A 402 3.66 4.50 7.61
C ILE A 402 4.48 5.76 7.96
N GLY A 403 5.70 5.88 7.44
CA GLY A 403 6.59 7.02 7.67
C GLY A 403 6.09 8.33 7.09
N VAL A 404 5.18 8.30 6.11
CA VAL A 404 4.57 9.52 5.53
C VAL A 404 3.89 10.35 6.63
N GLY A 405 3.24 9.70 7.60
CA GLY A 405 2.58 10.43 8.69
C GLY A 405 3.55 11.27 9.54
N GLU A 406 4.76 10.78 9.82
CA GLU A 406 5.79 11.55 10.53
C GLU A 406 6.25 12.76 9.70
N LEU A 407 6.47 12.55 8.40
CA LEU A 407 6.96 13.60 7.51
C LEU A 407 5.90 14.69 7.31
N VAL A 408 4.63 14.33 7.12
CA VAL A 408 3.52 15.29 7.01
C VAL A 408 3.33 16.06 8.31
N ALA A 409 3.35 15.37 9.46
CA ALA A 409 3.28 16.05 10.76
C ALA A 409 4.43 17.05 10.94
N SER A 410 5.65 16.69 10.52
CA SER A 410 6.81 17.59 10.55
C SER A 410 6.59 18.83 9.69
N GLU A 411 6.06 18.70 8.47
CA GLU A 411 5.76 19.84 7.60
C GLU A 411 4.71 20.77 8.21
N LEU A 412 3.63 20.20 8.75
CA LEU A 412 2.53 20.98 9.33
C LEU A 412 2.94 21.74 10.59
N THR A 413 3.87 21.19 11.37
CA THR A 413 4.29 21.82 12.63
C THR A 413 5.48 22.77 12.47
N SER A 414 6.38 22.51 11.55
CA SER A 414 7.55 23.36 11.29
C SER A 414 7.33 24.44 10.22
N GLY A 415 6.35 24.24 9.34
CA GLY A 415 6.15 25.08 8.15
C GLY A 415 7.18 24.83 7.03
N ASN A 416 8.12 23.91 7.21
CA ASN A 416 9.18 23.61 6.25
C ASN A 416 8.82 22.38 5.41
N LYS A 417 9.03 22.44 4.10
CA LYS A 417 8.85 21.30 3.20
C LYS A 417 9.86 20.19 3.51
N ASN A 418 9.40 18.95 3.48
CA ASN A 418 10.25 17.78 3.70
C ASN A 418 10.79 17.23 2.37
N ARG A 419 12.11 17.05 2.29
CA ARG A 419 12.80 16.57 1.09
C ARG A 419 12.23 15.24 0.57
N LEU A 420 11.87 14.32 1.45
CA LEU A 420 11.35 13.01 1.05
C LEU A 420 9.94 13.08 0.44
N LEU A 421 9.18 14.13 0.70
CA LEU A 421 7.84 14.34 0.13
C LEU A 421 7.86 15.18 -1.15
N GLU A 422 8.94 15.93 -1.43
CA GLU A 422 9.04 16.80 -2.61
C GLU A 422 8.80 16.08 -3.94
N PRO A 423 9.33 14.85 -4.20
CA PRO A 423 9.08 14.14 -5.45
C PRO A 423 7.61 13.73 -5.68
N PHE A 424 6.80 13.79 -4.62
CA PHE A 424 5.38 13.39 -4.63
C PHE A 424 4.43 14.57 -4.67
N ARG A 425 4.92 15.80 -4.94
CA ARG A 425 4.06 16.97 -5.09
C ARG A 425 3.24 16.90 -6.37
N PHE A 426 2.05 17.48 -6.34
CA PHE A 426 1.16 17.55 -7.50
C PHE A 426 1.80 18.29 -8.68
N SER A 427 2.64 19.29 -8.40
CA SER A 427 3.35 20.07 -9.41
C SER A 427 4.23 19.23 -10.35
N ARG A 428 4.65 18.00 -9.94
CA ARG A 428 5.47 17.11 -10.77
C ARG A 428 4.87 16.86 -12.16
N TYR A 429 3.55 16.87 -12.28
CA TYR A 429 2.87 16.66 -13.57
C TYR A 429 3.16 17.78 -14.56
N ALA A 430 2.93 19.02 -14.16
CA ALA A 430 3.16 20.20 -14.99
C ALA A 430 4.66 20.46 -15.23
N GLU A 431 5.50 20.10 -14.27
CA GLU A 431 6.95 20.26 -14.36
C GLU A 431 7.62 19.16 -15.19
N GLY A 432 6.94 18.03 -15.45
CA GLY A 432 7.50 16.86 -16.12
C GLY A 432 8.50 16.09 -15.27
N LYS A 433 8.42 16.22 -13.94
CA LYS A 433 9.26 15.50 -12.97
C LYS A 433 8.62 14.19 -12.53
N LEU A 434 8.19 13.38 -13.50
CA LEU A 434 7.58 12.09 -13.24
C LEU A 434 8.61 11.07 -12.75
N HIS A 435 8.15 10.08 -11.99
CA HIS A 435 9.02 8.98 -11.57
C HIS A 435 9.46 8.14 -12.77
N PRO A 436 10.69 7.59 -12.76
CA PRO A 436 11.15 6.67 -13.80
C PRO A 436 10.32 5.39 -13.80
N LEU A 437 10.08 4.83 -14.98
CA LEU A 437 9.38 3.56 -15.16
C LEU A 437 10.39 2.41 -15.19
N SER A 438 10.03 1.30 -14.55
CA SER A 438 10.78 0.04 -14.60
C SER A 438 10.40 -0.78 -15.85
N ASN A 439 11.14 -1.87 -16.09
CA ASN A 439 10.78 -2.89 -17.07
C ASN A 439 9.79 -3.93 -16.50
N SER A 440 9.35 -3.75 -15.26
CA SER A 440 8.33 -4.60 -14.67
C SER A 440 7.03 -4.53 -15.48
N PRO A 441 6.33 -5.64 -15.67
CA PRO A 441 5.01 -5.63 -16.29
C PRO A 441 3.96 -4.90 -15.44
N PHE A 442 4.29 -4.59 -14.18
CA PHE A 442 3.38 -3.95 -13.24
C PHE A 442 3.68 -2.46 -13.10
N PRO A 443 2.66 -1.58 -13.16
CA PRO A 443 2.86 -0.12 -13.22
C PRO A 443 3.38 0.53 -11.92
N TRP A 444 3.48 -0.22 -10.84
CA TRP A 444 3.90 0.26 -9.51
C TRP A 444 5.21 -0.33 -9.00
N SER A 445 5.96 -1.05 -9.80
CA SER A 445 7.26 -1.64 -9.41
C SER A 445 8.45 -0.87 -9.91
#